data_abf5ac50504829bf8b00da34bca3cc15
#
_entry.id   abf5ac50504829bf8b00da34bca3cc15
#
_cell.length_a   1.000
_cell.length_b   1.000
_cell.length_c   1.000
_cell.angle_alpha   90.00
_cell.angle_beta   90.00
_cell.angle_gamma   90.00
#
_symmetry.space_group_name_H-M   'P 1'
#
loop_
_entity.id
_entity.type
_entity.pdbx_description
1 polymer ?
#
loop_
_entity_poly.entity_id
_entity_poly.type
_entity_poly.pdbx_seq_one_letter_code
_entity_poly.pdbx_strand_id
1 'polypeptide(L)'
;MATTAGPEVGSDTALKERVLSTPEVLAQSVANMAPSAAMALLPLFVFFSAGNALWLSFGLGLVVMLLVGYCAAQFGKRINSAGSFYVWVTRGLGPGAGHAAGWGLVLGYLFTGIACVLGFEIYGDQFLVGLGLSPGNHAVRAILYVVGGLTPALVSVLDIRISQRAAFILEAISVTIILVLCIAVFVHNGGVFDHAQLTLKGFKPGGLVVGMVLAIFAFVGFESAGALGQEAKDPERSVPRAILWSCAAVGVFYLVVSYAQLDGFGAAGFAKASAPLPQLADHVGLGPLSHFIAIGITFSMFACALACLNAGSRMLLSFAHDGLAPKALAH
;
A
#
# COMPACT_ATOMS: atom_id res chain seq x y z
N MET A 1 14.81 4.68 44.79
CA MET A 1 14.54 4.82 43.33
C MET A 1 13.18 4.22 43.11
N ALA A 2 12.14 5.05 43.01
CA ALA A 2 10.77 4.60 42.76
C ALA A 2 10.60 4.45 41.25
N THR A 3 10.40 3.23 40.80
CA THR A 3 9.94 2.91 39.45
C THR A 3 8.53 3.46 39.32
N THR A 4 8.36 4.59 38.66
CA THR A 4 7.06 5.04 38.19
C THR A 4 6.62 4.07 37.08
N ALA A 5 5.77 3.11 37.44
CA ALA A 5 4.99 2.35 36.48
C ALA A 5 4.20 3.36 35.66
N GLY A 6 4.47 3.44 34.37
CA GLY A 6 3.63 4.17 33.43
C GLY A 6 2.21 3.60 33.46
N PRO A 7 1.20 4.36 33.07
CA PRO A 7 -0.19 3.91 33.10
C PRO A 7 -0.30 2.56 32.39
N GLU A 8 -0.76 1.55 33.12
CA GLU A 8 -1.21 0.28 32.55
C GLU A 8 -2.31 0.63 31.56
N VAL A 9 -2.06 0.40 30.27
CA VAL A 9 -3.09 0.50 29.23
C VAL A 9 -4.14 -0.53 29.58
N GLY A 10 -5.32 -0.03 29.96
CA GLY A 10 -6.42 -0.83 30.48
C GLY A 10 -6.76 -2.01 29.58
N SER A 11 -7.01 -3.15 30.23
CA SER A 11 -7.30 -4.46 29.65
C SER A 11 -8.71 -4.60 29.04
N ASP A 12 -9.43 -3.51 28.84
CA ASP A 12 -10.80 -3.50 28.27
C ASP A 12 -10.83 -3.03 26.81
N THR A 13 -9.86 -3.44 25.99
CA THR A 13 -9.96 -3.23 24.55
C THR A 13 -10.78 -4.35 23.92
N ALA A 14 -11.76 -4.01 23.08
CA ALA A 14 -12.60 -4.93 22.28
C ALA A 14 -11.77 -5.75 21.24
N LEU A 15 -10.44 -5.77 21.38
CA LEU A 15 -9.50 -6.46 20.49
C LEU A 15 -9.37 -7.94 20.89
N LYS A 16 -9.50 -8.84 19.91
CA LYS A 16 -9.30 -10.28 20.13
C LYS A 16 -7.83 -10.60 20.38
N GLU A 17 -7.48 -10.94 21.62
CA GLU A 17 -6.10 -11.24 21.99
C GLU A 17 -5.56 -12.51 21.32
N ARG A 18 -4.30 -12.43 20.81
CA ARG A 18 -3.42 -13.53 20.38
C ARG A 18 -4.04 -14.55 19.41
N VAL A 19 -4.75 -14.08 18.43
CA VAL A 19 -5.49 -14.92 17.48
C VAL A 19 -4.85 -14.98 16.09
N LEU A 20 -4.02 -13.98 15.71
CA LEU A 20 -3.45 -13.85 14.37
C LEU A 20 -2.10 -14.57 14.26
N SER A 21 -1.95 -15.34 13.20
CA SER A 21 -0.68 -15.98 12.81
C SER A 21 0.24 -15.00 12.08
N THR A 22 1.54 -15.30 11.96
CA THR A 22 2.51 -14.47 11.23
C THR A 22 2.08 -14.16 9.77
N PRO A 23 1.54 -15.12 8.98
CA PRO A 23 1.02 -14.81 7.65
C PRO A 23 -0.14 -13.81 7.64
N GLU A 24 -1.02 -13.83 8.64
CA GLU A 24 -2.13 -12.89 8.74
C GLU A 24 -1.65 -11.47 9.09
N VAL A 25 -0.61 -11.37 9.93
CA VAL A 25 0.05 -10.08 10.25
C VAL A 25 0.80 -9.54 9.02
N LEU A 26 1.47 -10.41 8.26
CA LEU A 26 2.11 -10.04 6.99
C LEU A 26 1.07 -9.55 5.96
N ALA A 27 -0.06 -10.26 5.87
CA ALA A 27 -1.14 -9.94 4.97
C ALA A 27 -1.67 -8.53 5.16
N GLN A 28 -1.76 -8.05 6.42
CA GLN A 28 -2.16 -6.68 6.73
C GLN A 28 -1.23 -5.65 6.09
N SER A 29 0.09 -5.80 6.25
CA SER A 29 1.05 -4.86 5.66
C SER A 29 1.01 -4.90 4.14
N VAL A 30 0.95 -6.08 3.53
CA VAL A 30 0.86 -6.21 2.07
C VAL A 30 -0.43 -5.61 1.53
N ALA A 31 -1.59 -5.91 2.15
CA ALA A 31 -2.87 -5.36 1.74
C ALA A 31 -2.93 -3.83 1.90
N ASN A 32 -2.31 -3.28 2.95
CA ASN A 32 -2.29 -1.84 3.19
C ASN A 32 -1.34 -1.10 2.23
N MET A 33 -0.22 -1.71 1.84
CA MET A 33 0.65 -1.19 0.76
C MET A 33 0.00 -1.30 -0.62
N ALA A 34 -0.95 -2.24 -0.81
CA ALA A 34 -1.69 -2.48 -2.04
C ALA A 34 -0.80 -2.42 -3.29
N PRO A 35 0.15 -3.38 -3.44
CA PRO A 35 1.18 -3.30 -4.48
C PRO A 35 0.62 -3.16 -5.89
N SER A 36 -0.49 -3.81 -6.22
CA SER A 36 -1.14 -3.68 -7.52
C SER A 36 -1.67 -2.26 -7.76
N ALA A 37 -2.34 -1.67 -6.76
CA ALA A 37 -2.84 -0.31 -6.81
C ALA A 37 -1.70 0.72 -6.91
N ALA A 38 -0.64 0.55 -6.12
CA ALA A 38 0.53 1.42 -6.16
C ALA A 38 1.19 1.43 -7.54
N MET A 39 1.38 0.24 -8.15
CA MET A 39 2.00 0.11 -9.48
C MET A 39 1.07 0.54 -10.62
N ALA A 40 -0.22 0.64 -10.39
CA ALA A 40 -1.17 1.17 -11.34
C ALA A 40 -1.13 2.71 -11.42
N LEU A 41 -0.82 3.40 -10.31
CA LEU A 41 -0.89 4.87 -10.21
C LEU A 41 0.49 5.54 -10.18
N LEU A 42 1.41 5.07 -9.34
CA LEU A 42 2.63 5.81 -8.99
C LEU A 42 3.74 5.80 -10.06
N PRO A 43 3.97 4.74 -10.85
CA PRO A 43 5.08 4.73 -11.80
C PRO A 43 5.04 5.88 -12.80
N LEU A 44 3.85 6.27 -13.25
CA LEU A 44 3.71 7.39 -14.19
C LEU A 44 4.15 8.72 -13.55
N PHE A 45 3.78 8.99 -12.30
CA PHE A 45 4.21 10.19 -11.58
C PHE A 45 5.72 10.20 -11.32
N VAL A 46 6.28 9.04 -10.95
CA VAL A 46 7.74 8.87 -10.77
C VAL A 46 8.46 9.09 -12.09
N PHE A 47 7.92 8.57 -13.20
CA PHE A 47 8.48 8.74 -14.54
C PHE A 47 8.53 10.21 -14.98
N PHE A 48 7.50 11.01 -14.73
CA PHE A 48 7.52 12.43 -15.06
C PHE A 48 8.62 13.21 -14.34
N SER A 49 9.04 12.73 -13.16
CA SER A 49 10.15 13.31 -12.40
C SER A 49 11.51 12.71 -12.79
N ALA A 50 11.63 11.38 -12.79
CA ALA A 50 12.88 10.65 -12.90
C ALA A 50 13.21 10.16 -14.32
N GLY A 51 12.24 10.16 -15.25
CA GLY A 51 12.42 9.65 -16.62
C GLY A 51 12.86 8.19 -16.62
N ASN A 52 13.88 7.86 -17.40
CA ASN A 52 14.42 6.50 -17.50
C ASN A 52 15.08 5.97 -16.21
N ALA A 53 15.23 6.83 -15.18
CA ALA A 53 15.63 6.41 -13.83
C ALA A 53 14.44 5.98 -12.94
N LEU A 54 13.27 5.71 -13.51
CA LEU A 54 12.06 5.25 -12.83
C LEU A 54 12.36 4.06 -11.90
N TRP A 55 12.92 2.98 -12.43
CA TRP A 55 13.25 1.78 -11.67
C TRP A 55 14.28 2.05 -10.55
N LEU A 56 15.23 2.94 -10.80
CA LEU A 56 16.24 3.32 -9.80
C LEU A 56 15.61 4.09 -8.65
N SER A 57 14.57 4.92 -8.91
CA SER A 57 13.80 5.61 -7.87
C SER A 57 13.13 4.60 -6.93
N PHE A 58 12.50 3.55 -7.46
CA PHE A 58 11.92 2.48 -6.65
C PHE A 58 12.98 1.64 -5.94
N GLY A 59 14.13 1.37 -6.58
CA GLY A 59 15.25 0.67 -5.97
C GLY A 59 15.85 1.43 -4.78
N LEU A 60 16.07 2.73 -4.92
CA LEU A 60 16.54 3.58 -3.82
C LEU A 60 15.47 3.71 -2.73
N GLY A 61 14.19 3.87 -3.11
CA GLY A 61 13.05 3.84 -2.19
C GLY A 61 13.01 2.56 -1.36
N LEU A 62 13.22 1.39 -1.99
CA LEU A 62 13.30 0.10 -1.31
C LEU A 62 14.44 0.08 -0.28
N VAL A 63 15.64 0.55 -0.62
CA VAL A 63 16.77 0.59 0.32
C VAL A 63 16.43 1.47 1.53
N VAL A 64 15.89 2.67 1.30
CA VAL A 64 15.48 3.57 2.39
C VAL A 64 14.41 2.91 3.25
N MET A 65 13.39 2.28 2.63
CA MET A 65 12.30 1.67 3.38
C MET A 65 12.70 0.40 4.13
N LEU A 66 13.69 -0.35 3.65
CA LEU A 66 14.29 -1.45 4.43
C LEU A 66 15.03 -0.94 5.67
N LEU A 67 15.74 0.19 5.58
CA LEU A 67 16.39 0.82 6.74
C LEU A 67 15.36 1.32 7.75
N VAL A 68 14.32 2.02 7.29
CA VAL A 68 13.22 2.49 8.14
C VAL A 68 12.48 1.30 8.75
N GLY A 69 12.18 0.29 7.95
CA GLY A 69 11.53 -0.96 8.38
C GLY A 69 12.35 -1.72 9.41
N TYR A 70 13.68 -1.73 9.28
CA TYR A 70 14.57 -2.31 10.28
C TYR A 70 14.47 -1.57 11.62
N CYS A 71 14.50 -0.23 11.62
CA CYS A 71 14.29 0.57 12.83
C CYS A 71 12.92 0.27 13.46
N ALA A 72 11.85 0.29 12.66
CA ALA A 72 10.49 -0.02 13.10
C ALA A 72 10.39 -1.44 13.71
N ALA A 73 11.03 -2.42 13.08
CA ALA A 73 11.08 -3.79 13.55
C ALA A 73 11.75 -3.93 14.94
N GLN A 74 12.79 -3.11 15.26
CA GLN A 74 13.40 -3.11 16.60
C GLN A 74 12.43 -2.60 17.68
N PHE A 75 11.59 -1.61 17.35
CA PHE A 75 10.52 -1.19 18.25
C PHE A 75 9.43 -2.25 18.39
N GLY A 76 8.97 -2.84 17.27
CA GLY A 76 7.96 -3.89 17.26
C GLY A 76 8.34 -5.15 18.06
N LYS A 77 9.65 -5.44 18.24
CA LYS A 77 10.12 -6.52 19.11
C LYS A 77 9.90 -6.24 20.61
N ARG A 78 9.77 -5.00 21.01
CA ARG A 78 9.78 -4.59 22.41
C ARG A 78 8.49 -3.93 22.87
N ILE A 79 7.71 -3.40 21.93
CA ILE A 79 6.52 -2.59 22.21
C ILE A 79 5.38 -3.09 21.34
N ASN A 80 4.46 -3.82 21.95
CA ASN A 80 3.25 -4.32 21.33
C ASN A 80 2.09 -3.39 21.67
N SER A 81 1.57 -2.67 20.67
CA SER A 81 0.50 -1.69 20.86
C SER A 81 -0.27 -1.50 19.56
N ALA A 82 -1.58 -1.34 19.65
CA ALA A 82 -2.44 -0.98 18.52
C ALA A 82 -2.09 0.39 17.90
N GLY A 83 -1.46 1.28 18.68
CA GLY A 83 -1.00 2.59 18.22
C GLY A 83 0.26 2.58 17.35
N SER A 84 0.90 1.41 17.14
CA SER A 84 2.05 1.25 16.22
C SER A 84 3.09 2.38 16.36
N PHE A 85 3.42 3.07 15.28
CA PHE A 85 4.39 4.18 15.23
C PHE A 85 4.12 5.32 16.24
N TYR A 86 2.85 5.65 16.48
CA TYR A 86 2.48 6.65 17.47
C TYR A 86 3.09 6.32 18.85
N VAL A 87 2.89 5.09 19.32
CA VAL A 87 3.40 4.65 20.63
C VAL A 87 4.92 4.51 20.61
N TRP A 88 5.51 4.03 19.52
CA TRP A 88 6.96 3.88 19.38
C TRP A 88 7.66 5.24 19.43
N VAL A 89 7.14 6.23 18.69
CA VAL A 89 7.68 7.61 18.70
C VAL A 89 7.46 8.28 20.05
N THR A 90 6.28 8.09 20.67
CA THR A 90 6.00 8.62 22.01
C THR A 90 7.01 8.13 23.05
N ARG A 91 7.32 6.83 23.03
CA ARG A 91 8.30 6.24 23.97
C ARG A 91 9.73 6.61 23.65
N GLY A 92 10.09 6.84 22.38
CA GLY A 92 11.44 7.19 21.96
C GLY A 92 11.77 8.68 22.04
N LEU A 93 10.85 9.54 21.65
CA LEU A 93 11.06 10.99 21.47
C LEU A 93 10.11 11.86 22.31
N GLY A 94 9.26 11.22 23.12
CA GLY A 94 8.31 11.91 23.98
C GLY A 94 6.93 12.17 23.35
N PRO A 95 5.94 12.61 24.18
CA PRO A 95 4.53 12.67 23.80
C PRO A 95 4.25 13.66 22.66
N GLY A 96 4.96 14.79 22.61
CA GLY A 96 4.77 15.79 21.53
C GLY A 96 5.12 15.24 20.14
N ALA A 97 6.27 14.56 20.03
CA ALA A 97 6.69 13.91 18.78
C ALA A 97 5.76 12.75 18.41
N GLY A 98 5.35 11.95 19.39
CA GLY A 98 4.40 10.88 19.20
C GLY A 98 3.05 11.37 18.68
N HIS A 99 2.52 12.45 19.25
CA HIS A 99 1.27 13.06 18.81
C HIS A 99 1.34 13.53 17.35
N ALA A 100 2.42 14.21 16.97
CA ALA A 100 2.65 14.62 15.59
C ALA A 100 2.73 13.42 14.62
N ALA A 101 3.46 12.35 15.02
CA ALA A 101 3.56 11.13 14.23
C ALA A 101 2.20 10.42 14.08
N GLY A 102 1.41 10.35 15.14
CA GLY A 102 0.08 9.75 15.11
C GLY A 102 -0.89 10.49 14.18
N TRP A 103 -0.94 11.83 14.24
CA TRP A 103 -1.73 12.62 13.30
C TRP A 103 -1.22 12.47 11.87
N GLY A 104 0.10 12.41 11.67
CA GLY A 104 0.69 12.11 10.36
C GLY A 104 0.16 10.78 9.78
N LEU A 105 0.06 9.73 10.62
CA LEU A 105 -0.51 8.45 10.21
C LEU A 105 -2.01 8.54 9.89
N VAL A 106 -2.81 9.19 10.73
CA VAL A 106 -4.26 9.36 10.49
C VAL A 106 -4.50 10.08 9.16
N LEU A 107 -3.78 11.17 8.90
CA LEU A 107 -3.87 11.91 7.65
C LEU A 107 -3.36 11.07 6.47
N GLY A 108 -2.27 10.32 6.65
CA GLY A 108 -1.73 9.40 5.65
C GLY A 108 -2.77 8.34 5.23
N TYR A 109 -3.40 7.67 6.18
CA TYR A 109 -4.47 6.70 5.91
C TYR A 109 -5.69 7.34 5.26
N LEU A 110 -6.09 8.53 5.70
CA LEU A 110 -7.21 9.27 5.12
C LEU A 110 -6.96 9.60 3.64
N PHE A 111 -5.84 10.23 3.32
CA PHE A 111 -5.51 10.63 1.95
C PHE A 111 -5.25 9.41 1.05
N THR A 112 -4.61 8.36 1.57
CA THR A 112 -4.43 7.11 0.82
C THR A 112 -5.79 6.45 0.54
N GLY A 113 -6.69 6.40 1.51
CA GLY A 113 -8.05 5.90 1.31
C GLY A 113 -8.82 6.68 0.25
N ILE A 114 -8.74 8.01 0.26
CA ILE A 114 -9.34 8.87 -0.79
C ILE A 114 -8.73 8.55 -2.16
N ALA A 115 -7.40 8.44 -2.27
CA ALA A 115 -6.73 8.08 -3.52
C ALA A 115 -7.18 6.70 -4.03
N CYS A 116 -7.40 5.75 -3.13
CA CYS A 116 -7.92 4.43 -3.48
C CYS A 116 -9.36 4.48 -4.00
N VAL A 117 -10.23 5.32 -3.45
CA VAL A 117 -11.59 5.52 -3.98
C VAL A 117 -11.56 6.11 -5.39
N LEU A 118 -10.67 7.08 -5.64
CA LEU A 118 -10.47 7.65 -6.98
C LEU A 118 -9.92 6.59 -7.96
N GLY A 119 -8.93 5.79 -7.52
CA GLY A 119 -8.40 4.69 -8.32
C GLY A 119 -9.43 3.59 -8.59
N PHE A 120 -10.29 3.29 -7.63
CA PHE A 120 -11.40 2.34 -7.80
C PHE A 120 -12.33 2.78 -8.94
N GLU A 121 -12.65 4.06 -9.02
CA GLU A 121 -13.45 4.60 -10.12
C GLU A 121 -12.72 4.46 -11.46
N ILE A 122 -11.47 4.89 -11.56
CA ILE A 122 -10.70 4.86 -12.80
C ILE A 122 -10.61 3.43 -13.38
N TYR A 123 -10.20 2.47 -12.56
CA TYR A 123 -10.02 1.09 -13.02
C TYR A 123 -11.32 0.31 -13.10
N GLY A 124 -12.32 0.65 -12.28
CA GLY A 124 -13.68 0.14 -12.38
C GLY A 124 -14.36 0.57 -13.70
N ASP A 125 -14.21 1.83 -14.09
CA ASP A 125 -14.71 2.32 -15.40
C ASP A 125 -14.01 1.60 -16.55
N GLN A 126 -12.69 1.44 -16.51
CA GLN A 126 -11.91 0.67 -17.47
C GLN A 126 -12.41 -0.79 -17.61
N PHE A 127 -12.72 -1.44 -16.51
CA PHE A 127 -13.28 -2.79 -16.50
C PHE A 127 -14.66 -2.83 -17.16
N LEU A 128 -15.54 -1.87 -16.84
CA LEU A 128 -16.89 -1.77 -17.47
C LEU A 128 -16.81 -1.52 -18.97
N VAL A 129 -15.86 -0.69 -19.42
CA VAL A 129 -15.55 -0.49 -20.86
C VAL A 129 -15.21 -1.82 -21.53
N GLY A 130 -14.37 -2.62 -20.89
CA GLY A 130 -13.99 -3.93 -21.39
C GLY A 130 -15.15 -4.92 -21.53
N LEU A 131 -16.24 -4.71 -20.78
CA LEU A 131 -17.50 -5.45 -20.89
C LEU A 131 -18.45 -4.89 -21.97
N GLY A 132 -18.02 -3.88 -22.74
CA GLY A 132 -18.85 -3.23 -23.76
C GLY A 132 -19.88 -2.24 -23.22
N LEU A 133 -19.76 -1.84 -21.95
CA LEU A 133 -20.59 -0.81 -21.36
C LEU A 133 -20.00 0.57 -21.67
N SER A 134 -20.86 1.55 -21.97
CA SER A 134 -20.42 2.88 -22.41
C SER A 134 -19.63 3.61 -21.32
N PRO A 135 -18.38 4.00 -21.58
CA PRO A 135 -17.55 4.72 -20.62
C PRO A 135 -18.01 6.17 -20.46
N GLY A 136 -17.71 6.75 -19.32
CA GLY A 136 -17.78 8.20 -19.13
C GLY A 136 -19.16 8.77 -18.80
N ASN A 137 -20.16 7.93 -18.52
CA ASN A 137 -21.44 8.42 -17.99
C ASN A 137 -21.23 8.89 -16.55
N HIS A 138 -21.51 10.18 -16.28
CA HIS A 138 -21.36 10.78 -14.94
C HIS A 138 -22.10 9.99 -13.85
N ALA A 139 -23.24 9.35 -14.18
CA ALA A 139 -23.97 8.53 -13.22
C ALA A 139 -23.21 7.25 -12.85
N VAL A 140 -22.58 6.57 -13.82
CA VAL A 140 -21.76 5.36 -13.56
C VAL A 140 -20.56 5.72 -12.70
N ARG A 141 -19.86 6.81 -13.02
CA ARG A 141 -18.73 7.30 -12.22
C ARG A 141 -19.15 7.63 -10.78
N ALA A 142 -20.27 8.32 -10.60
CA ALA A 142 -20.82 8.64 -9.28
C ALA A 142 -21.14 7.35 -8.49
N ILE A 143 -21.72 6.33 -9.14
CA ILE A 143 -21.98 5.04 -8.51
C ILE A 143 -20.68 4.36 -8.10
N LEU A 144 -19.65 4.37 -8.95
CA LEU A 144 -18.33 3.78 -8.64
C LEU A 144 -17.67 4.47 -7.44
N TYR A 145 -17.75 5.81 -7.33
CA TYR A 145 -17.27 6.53 -6.14
C TYR A 145 -18.02 6.13 -4.87
N VAL A 146 -19.36 6.06 -4.94
CA VAL A 146 -20.18 5.66 -3.79
C VAL A 146 -19.90 4.21 -3.39
N VAL A 147 -19.83 3.31 -4.36
CA VAL A 147 -19.51 1.89 -4.11
C VAL A 147 -18.09 1.77 -3.54
N GLY A 148 -17.09 2.39 -4.18
CA GLY A 148 -15.69 2.33 -3.76
C GLY A 148 -15.42 2.94 -2.38
N GLY A 149 -16.23 3.93 -1.94
CA GLY A 149 -16.12 4.53 -0.61
C GLY A 149 -16.96 3.84 0.46
N LEU A 150 -18.22 3.52 0.16
CA LEU A 150 -19.17 3.01 1.15
C LEU A 150 -18.96 1.52 1.44
N THR A 151 -18.65 0.69 0.42
CA THR A 151 -18.52 -0.75 0.63
C THR A 151 -17.32 -1.13 1.51
N PRO A 152 -16.11 -0.52 1.39
CA PRO A 152 -15.04 -0.75 2.36
C PRO A 152 -15.45 -0.36 3.78
N ALA A 153 -16.18 0.75 3.95
CA ALA A 153 -16.64 1.20 5.26
C ALA A 153 -17.63 0.19 5.88
N LEU A 154 -18.57 -0.34 5.10
CA LEU A 154 -19.51 -1.38 5.55
C LEU A 154 -18.79 -2.69 5.89
N VAL A 155 -17.81 -3.10 5.06
CA VAL A 155 -17.04 -4.33 5.30
C VAL A 155 -16.12 -4.18 6.51
N SER A 156 -15.63 -2.98 6.81
CA SER A 156 -14.78 -2.74 7.98
C SER A 156 -15.45 -3.05 9.33
N VAL A 157 -16.78 -3.07 9.36
CA VAL A 157 -17.58 -3.45 10.55
C VAL A 157 -17.64 -4.97 10.75
N LEU A 158 -17.30 -5.76 9.72
CA LEU A 158 -17.25 -7.22 9.80
C LEU A 158 -16.01 -7.72 10.56
N ASP A 159 -15.95 -9.04 10.80
CA ASP A 159 -14.78 -9.63 11.45
C ASP A 159 -13.50 -9.35 10.64
N ILE A 160 -12.53 -8.72 11.30
CA ILE A 160 -11.26 -8.29 10.70
C ILE A 160 -10.49 -9.41 10.02
N ARG A 161 -10.59 -10.65 10.50
CA ARG A 161 -9.90 -11.80 9.91
C ARG A 161 -10.45 -12.14 8.52
N ILE A 162 -11.78 -12.11 8.37
CA ILE A 162 -12.44 -12.37 7.08
C ILE A 162 -12.04 -11.28 6.09
N SER A 163 -12.12 -10.03 6.52
CA SER A 163 -11.74 -8.86 5.74
C SER A 163 -10.27 -8.93 5.29
N GLN A 164 -9.34 -9.20 6.20
CA GLN A 164 -7.91 -9.27 5.88
C GLN A 164 -7.54 -10.45 4.97
N ARG A 165 -8.14 -11.63 5.18
CA ARG A 165 -7.90 -12.78 4.30
C ARG A 165 -8.40 -12.54 2.89
N ALA A 166 -9.60 -11.99 2.75
CA ALA A 166 -10.16 -11.66 1.45
C ALA A 166 -9.29 -10.62 0.71
N ALA A 167 -8.90 -9.53 1.39
CA ALA A 167 -8.02 -8.51 0.84
C ALA A 167 -6.68 -9.09 0.37
N PHE A 168 -6.05 -9.94 1.18
CA PHE A 168 -4.77 -10.57 0.83
C PHE A 168 -4.88 -11.52 -0.36
N ILE A 169 -5.95 -12.34 -0.43
CA ILE A 169 -6.14 -13.26 -1.55
C ILE A 169 -6.35 -12.48 -2.85
N LEU A 170 -7.18 -11.44 -2.83
CA LEU A 170 -7.42 -10.60 -4.00
C LEU A 170 -6.13 -9.90 -4.46
N GLU A 171 -5.35 -9.38 -3.51
CA GLU A 171 -4.06 -8.75 -3.82
C GLU A 171 -3.05 -9.74 -4.38
N ALA A 172 -2.96 -10.96 -3.81
CA ALA A 172 -2.06 -12.00 -4.29
C ALA A 172 -2.39 -12.44 -5.74
N ILE A 173 -3.69 -12.52 -6.06
CA ILE A 173 -4.14 -12.80 -7.43
C ILE A 173 -3.73 -11.65 -8.36
N SER A 174 -3.99 -10.40 -8.00
CA SER A 174 -3.63 -9.23 -8.79
C SER A 174 -2.13 -9.12 -9.04
N VAL A 175 -1.32 -9.29 -7.99
CA VAL A 175 0.15 -9.33 -8.08
C VAL A 175 0.62 -10.43 -9.04
N THR A 176 0.03 -11.62 -8.94
CA THR A 176 0.39 -12.74 -9.83
C THR A 176 0.09 -12.41 -11.30
N ILE A 177 -1.08 -11.84 -11.58
CA ILE A 177 -1.47 -11.43 -12.94
C ILE A 177 -0.50 -10.37 -13.47
N ILE A 178 -0.12 -9.37 -12.67
CA ILE A 178 0.83 -8.33 -13.06
C ILE A 178 2.23 -8.91 -13.31
N LEU A 179 2.68 -9.88 -12.51
CA LEU A 179 3.95 -10.56 -12.76
C LEU A 179 3.94 -11.36 -14.06
N VAL A 180 2.81 -12.01 -14.39
CA VAL A 180 2.63 -12.68 -15.70
C VAL A 180 2.73 -11.65 -16.83
N LEU A 181 2.11 -10.47 -16.68
CA LEU A 181 2.25 -9.39 -17.65
C LEU A 181 3.71 -8.95 -17.79
N CYS A 182 4.47 -8.77 -16.71
CA CYS A 182 5.89 -8.40 -16.76
C CYS A 182 6.71 -9.44 -17.55
N ILE A 183 6.48 -10.73 -17.30
CA ILE A 183 7.13 -11.81 -18.05
C ILE A 183 6.77 -11.72 -19.54
N ALA A 184 5.49 -11.49 -19.87
CA ALA A 184 5.06 -11.34 -21.25
C ALA A 184 5.71 -10.13 -21.94
N VAL A 185 5.86 -9.01 -21.26
CA VAL A 185 6.58 -7.82 -21.77
C VAL A 185 8.03 -8.16 -22.11
N PHE A 186 8.76 -8.81 -21.19
CA PHE A 186 10.14 -9.17 -21.41
C PHE A 186 10.31 -10.19 -22.55
N VAL A 187 9.38 -11.13 -22.70
CA VAL A 187 9.36 -12.07 -23.82
C VAL A 187 9.06 -11.34 -25.12
N HIS A 188 8.10 -10.42 -25.13
CA HIS A 188 7.72 -9.65 -26.32
C HIS A 188 8.86 -8.77 -26.82
N ASN A 189 9.61 -8.14 -25.90
CA ASN A 189 10.75 -7.29 -26.23
C ASN A 189 12.05 -8.07 -26.50
N GLY A 190 12.03 -9.41 -26.40
CA GLY A 190 13.20 -10.26 -26.66
C GLY A 190 14.24 -10.29 -25.54
N GLY A 191 13.91 -9.81 -24.34
CA GLY A 191 14.77 -9.88 -23.15
C GLY A 191 14.44 -8.82 -22.11
N VAL A 192 15.23 -8.82 -21.04
CA VAL A 192 15.06 -7.92 -19.89
C VAL A 192 15.97 -6.68 -19.97
N PHE A 193 16.75 -6.51 -21.04
CA PHE A 193 17.75 -5.46 -21.15
C PHE A 193 17.25 -4.27 -21.98
N ASP A 194 16.66 -3.28 -21.32
CA ASP A 194 16.40 -1.97 -21.94
C ASP A 194 17.61 -1.05 -21.76
N HIS A 195 18.33 -0.82 -22.87
CA HIS A 195 19.52 0.00 -22.88
C HIS A 195 19.24 1.46 -22.42
N ALA A 196 18.07 2.01 -22.74
CA ALA A 196 17.72 3.38 -22.37
C ALA A 196 17.55 3.53 -20.84
N GLN A 197 16.93 2.56 -20.19
CA GLN A 197 16.78 2.54 -18.75
C GLN A 197 18.11 2.26 -18.03
N LEU A 198 18.89 1.27 -18.50
CA LEU A 198 20.15 0.88 -17.87
C LEU A 198 21.24 1.95 -18.00
N THR A 199 21.26 2.69 -19.10
CA THR A 199 22.20 3.82 -19.31
C THR A 199 21.67 5.14 -18.73
N LEU A 200 20.47 5.13 -18.12
CA LEU A 200 19.83 6.31 -17.54
C LEU A 200 19.75 7.47 -18.54
N LYS A 201 19.41 7.18 -19.81
CA LYS A 201 19.37 8.18 -20.87
C LYS A 201 18.41 9.33 -20.52
N GLY A 202 18.94 10.56 -20.48
CA GLY A 202 18.13 11.74 -20.11
C GLY A 202 17.89 11.90 -18.61
N PHE A 203 18.61 11.20 -17.77
CA PHE A 203 18.55 11.30 -16.32
C PHE A 203 18.81 12.72 -15.81
N LYS A 204 18.01 13.14 -14.83
CA LYS A 204 18.17 14.41 -14.12
C LYS A 204 18.31 14.11 -12.62
N PRO A 205 19.45 14.48 -11.97
CA PRO A 205 19.68 14.15 -10.55
C PRO A 205 18.58 14.66 -9.62
N GLY A 206 18.11 15.90 -9.80
CA GLY A 206 16.99 16.43 -9.01
C GLY A 206 15.67 15.66 -9.19
N GLY A 207 15.42 15.18 -10.42
CA GLY A 207 14.26 14.35 -10.71
C GLY A 207 14.30 12.98 -10.04
N LEU A 208 15.49 12.39 -9.88
CA LEU A 208 15.64 11.12 -9.14
C LEU A 208 15.23 11.26 -7.66
N VAL A 209 15.64 12.35 -7.00
CA VAL A 209 15.28 12.59 -5.60
C VAL A 209 13.76 12.73 -5.45
N VAL A 210 13.12 13.52 -6.33
CA VAL A 210 11.65 13.65 -6.34
C VAL A 210 10.98 12.29 -6.63
N GLY A 211 11.48 11.58 -7.63
CA GLY A 211 11.00 10.23 -7.98
C GLY A 211 11.15 9.24 -6.81
N MET A 212 12.27 9.29 -6.08
CA MET A 212 12.49 8.46 -4.89
C MET A 212 11.48 8.79 -3.78
N VAL A 213 11.16 10.07 -3.53
CA VAL A 213 10.13 10.46 -2.54
C VAL A 213 8.76 9.91 -2.93
N LEU A 214 8.40 10.00 -4.22
CA LEU A 214 7.15 9.42 -4.73
C LEU A 214 7.16 7.87 -4.65
N ALA A 215 8.30 7.24 -4.91
CA ALA A 215 8.46 5.79 -4.77
C ALA A 215 8.36 5.34 -3.30
N ILE A 216 8.88 6.12 -2.34
CA ILE A 216 8.71 5.86 -0.90
C ILE A 216 7.22 5.88 -0.52
N PHE A 217 6.41 6.77 -1.13
CA PHE A 217 4.98 6.81 -0.87
C PHE A 217 4.27 5.48 -1.21
N ALA A 218 4.78 4.71 -2.20
CA ALA A 218 4.24 3.39 -2.52
C ALA A 218 4.35 2.37 -1.37
N PHE A 219 5.23 2.60 -0.40
CA PHE A 219 5.41 1.72 0.76
C PHE A 219 4.56 2.14 1.97
N VAL A 220 3.76 3.19 1.89
CA VAL A 220 2.84 3.58 2.97
C VAL A 220 1.96 2.38 3.32
N GLY A 221 1.84 2.08 4.62
CA GLY A 221 1.11 0.92 5.11
C GLY A 221 1.99 -0.26 5.57
N PHE A 222 3.30 -0.26 5.27
CA PHE A 222 4.23 -1.32 5.71
C PHE A 222 4.25 -1.51 7.23
N GLU A 223 4.00 -0.43 7.96
CA GLU A 223 3.98 -0.37 9.43
C GLU A 223 2.69 -0.93 10.05
N SER A 224 1.66 -1.16 9.25
CA SER A 224 0.34 -1.56 9.75
C SER A 224 0.32 -2.94 10.42
N ALA A 225 1.32 -3.80 10.16
CA ALA A 225 1.58 -5.00 10.97
C ALA A 225 1.79 -4.66 12.46
N GLY A 226 2.36 -3.50 12.76
CA GLY A 226 2.57 -3.02 14.14
C GLY A 226 1.25 -2.80 14.89
N ALA A 227 0.21 -2.35 14.20
CA ALA A 227 -1.11 -2.14 14.78
C ALA A 227 -1.81 -3.46 15.21
N LEU A 228 -1.36 -4.59 14.69
CA LEU A 228 -1.85 -5.93 15.04
C LEU A 228 -1.04 -6.60 16.17
N GLY A 229 -0.11 -5.88 16.81
CA GLY A 229 0.77 -6.43 17.82
C GLY A 229 0.05 -7.10 18.99
N GLN A 230 -1.08 -6.56 19.43
CA GLN A 230 -1.88 -7.16 20.52
C GLN A 230 -2.66 -8.40 20.09
N GLU A 231 -3.01 -8.51 18.80
CA GLU A 231 -3.79 -9.63 18.25
C GLU A 231 -2.91 -10.76 17.72
N ALA A 232 -1.61 -10.52 17.54
CA ALA A 232 -0.67 -11.53 17.05
C ALA A 232 -0.36 -12.58 18.14
N LYS A 233 -0.27 -13.88 17.74
CA LYS A 233 0.09 -14.99 18.65
C LYS A 233 1.50 -14.86 19.23
N ASP A 234 2.44 -14.41 18.41
CA ASP A 234 3.85 -14.18 18.78
C ASP A 234 4.27 -12.79 18.24
N PRO A 235 3.86 -11.70 18.90
CA PRO A 235 4.06 -10.35 18.37
C PRO A 235 5.52 -9.98 18.22
N GLU A 236 6.40 -10.42 19.14
CA GLU A 236 7.83 -10.11 19.12
C GLU A 236 8.57 -10.66 17.90
N ARG A 237 8.03 -11.72 17.28
CA ARG A 237 8.56 -12.33 16.05
C ARG A 237 7.73 -11.99 14.83
N SER A 238 6.40 -12.02 14.96
CA SER A 238 5.49 -11.85 13.83
C SER A 238 5.53 -10.43 13.26
N VAL A 239 5.46 -9.41 14.13
CA VAL A 239 5.44 -8.00 13.72
C VAL A 239 6.74 -7.59 13.02
N PRO A 240 7.95 -7.81 13.60
CA PRO A 240 9.20 -7.45 12.92
C PRO A 240 9.41 -8.16 11.59
N ARG A 241 9.05 -9.45 11.53
CA ARG A 241 9.16 -10.23 10.28
C ARG A 241 8.18 -9.73 9.23
N ALA A 242 6.94 -9.45 9.61
CA ALA A 242 5.94 -8.92 8.70
C ALA A 242 6.39 -7.58 8.09
N ILE A 243 6.87 -6.65 8.90
CA ILE A 243 7.38 -5.35 8.43
C ILE A 243 8.53 -5.54 7.42
N LEU A 244 9.55 -6.32 7.75
CA LEU A 244 10.72 -6.47 6.90
C LEU A 244 10.43 -7.26 5.62
N TRP A 245 9.70 -8.38 5.73
CA TRP A 245 9.37 -9.21 4.56
C TRP A 245 8.38 -8.53 3.62
N SER A 246 7.41 -7.77 4.14
CA SER A 246 6.50 -7.01 3.29
C SER A 246 7.26 -5.91 2.53
N CYS A 247 8.12 -5.14 3.19
CA CYS A 247 8.96 -4.14 2.52
C CYS A 247 9.83 -4.77 1.44
N ALA A 248 10.51 -5.90 1.74
CA ALA A 248 11.42 -6.53 0.79
C ALA A 248 10.67 -7.11 -0.43
N ALA A 249 9.63 -7.91 -0.19
CA ALA A 249 8.88 -8.58 -1.25
C ALA A 249 8.14 -7.58 -2.15
N VAL A 250 7.43 -6.63 -1.53
CA VAL A 250 6.69 -5.60 -2.26
C VAL A 250 7.64 -4.65 -2.99
N GLY A 251 8.76 -4.28 -2.37
CA GLY A 251 9.74 -3.41 -3.01
C GLY A 251 10.44 -4.04 -4.22
N VAL A 252 10.75 -5.34 -4.18
CA VAL A 252 11.23 -6.08 -5.36
C VAL A 252 10.16 -6.12 -6.45
N PHE A 253 8.90 -6.35 -6.09
CA PHE A 253 7.78 -6.28 -7.02
C PHE A 253 7.68 -4.90 -7.67
N TYR A 254 7.78 -3.80 -6.91
CA TYR A 254 7.76 -2.43 -7.43
C TYR A 254 8.88 -2.18 -8.45
N LEU A 255 10.08 -2.64 -8.14
CA LEU A 255 11.24 -2.51 -9.03
C LEU A 255 11.00 -3.24 -10.35
N VAL A 256 10.54 -4.49 -10.31
CA VAL A 256 10.27 -5.29 -11.51
C VAL A 256 9.15 -4.68 -12.34
N VAL A 257 8.03 -4.31 -11.72
CA VAL A 257 6.86 -3.78 -12.45
C VAL A 257 7.13 -2.41 -13.03
N SER A 258 7.79 -1.52 -12.30
CA SER A 258 8.13 -0.19 -12.81
C SER A 258 9.08 -0.26 -14.00
N TYR A 259 10.07 -1.16 -13.95
CA TYR A 259 10.98 -1.42 -15.06
C TYR A 259 10.23 -1.99 -16.28
N ALA A 260 9.39 -3.01 -16.09
CA ALA A 260 8.63 -3.64 -17.16
C ALA A 260 7.64 -2.69 -17.83
N GLN A 261 6.98 -1.79 -17.09
CA GLN A 261 6.08 -0.80 -17.67
C GLN A 261 6.80 0.14 -18.62
N LEU A 262 7.95 0.64 -18.22
CA LEU A 262 8.72 1.56 -19.06
C LEU A 262 9.37 0.83 -20.26
N ASP A 263 9.85 -0.40 -20.07
CA ASP A 263 10.38 -1.25 -21.15
C ASP A 263 9.31 -1.56 -22.22
N GLY A 264 8.09 -1.89 -21.79
CA GLY A 264 7.04 -2.27 -22.71
C GLY A 264 6.45 -1.12 -23.53
N PHE A 265 6.35 0.09 -22.96
CA PHE A 265 5.85 1.26 -23.70
C PHE A 265 6.93 2.08 -24.39
N GLY A 266 8.18 2.03 -23.91
CA GLY A 266 9.16 3.07 -24.13
C GLY A 266 8.76 4.42 -23.53
N ALA A 267 9.70 5.34 -23.35
CA ALA A 267 9.47 6.62 -22.66
C ALA A 267 8.35 7.47 -23.27
N ALA A 268 8.25 7.53 -24.60
CA ALA A 268 7.24 8.35 -25.29
C ALA A 268 5.83 7.77 -25.19
N GLY A 269 5.72 6.44 -25.20
CA GLY A 269 4.43 5.74 -25.01
C GLY A 269 3.95 5.81 -23.57
N PHE A 270 4.85 5.57 -22.62
CA PHE A 270 4.53 5.60 -21.19
C PHE A 270 4.02 6.98 -20.73
N ALA A 271 4.63 8.07 -21.22
CA ALA A 271 4.18 9.43 -20.93
C ALA A 271 2.73 9.73 -21.33
N LYS A 272 2.16 8.96 -22.26
CA LYS A 272 0.79 9.14 -22.77
C LYS A 272 -0.22 8.16 -22.17
N ALA A 273 0.24 7.19 -21.39
CA ALA A 273 -0.61 6.18 -20.80
C ALA A 273 -1.55 6.80 -19.75
N SER A 274 -2.83 6.47 -19.80
CA SER A 274 -3.83 6.90 -18.80
C SER A 274 -4.13 5.81 -17.78
N ALA A 275 -4.02 4.55 -18.16
CA ALA A 275 -4.13 3.38 -17.31
C ALA A 275 -3.02 2.39 -17.70
N PRO A 276 -1.78 2.59 -17.21
CA PRO A 276 -0.60 1.94 -17.79
C PRO A 276 -0.67 0.41 -17.83
N LEU A 277 -1.05 -0.26 -16.74
CA LEU A 277 -1.00 -1.72 -16.68
C LEU A 277 -2.01 -2.42 -17.64
N PRO A 278 -3.30 -2.07 -17.68
CA PRO A 278 -4.22 -2.61 -18.67
C PRO A 278 -3.80 -2.30 -20.11
N GLN A 279 -3.40 -1.06 -20.39
CA GLN A 279 -2.95 -0.64 -21.72
C GLN A 279 -1.67 -1.36 -22.16
N LEU A 280 -0.77 -1.69 -21.22
CA LEU A 280 0.42 -2.48 -21.49
C LEU A 280 0.07 -3.90 -21.92
N ALA A 281 -0.95 -4.52 -21.31
CA ALA A 281 -1.43 -5.84 -21.72
C ALA A 281 -1.98 -5.82 -23.15
N ASP A 282 -2.74 -4.77 -23.50
CA ASP A 282 -3.22 -4.58 -24.88
C ASP A 282 -2.05 -4.39 -25.86
N HIS A 283 -1.03 -3.61 -25.45
CA HIS A 283 0.13 -3.32 -26.28
C HIS A 283 0.96 -4.57 -26.62
N VAL A 284 1.10 -5.50 -25.69
CA VAL A 284 1.83 -6.77 -25.92
C VAL A 284 0.94 -7.90 -26.47
N GLY A 285 -0.27 -7.59 -26.94
CA GLY A 285 -1.17 -8.54 -27.58
C GLY A 285 -1.95 -9.43 -26.60
N LEU A 286 -2.00 -9.09 -25.33
CA LEU A 286 -2.72 -9.81 -24.29
C LEU A 286 -4.03 -9.10 -23.89
N GLY A 287 -4.82 -8.65 -24.87
CA GLY A 287 -6.07 -7.91 -24.66
C GLY A 287 -7.02 -8.53 -23.61
N PRO A 288 -7.31 -9.85 -23.62
CA PRO A 288 -8.12 -10.45 -22.57
C PRO A 288 -7.55 -10.26 -21.14
N LEU A 289 -6.22 -10.22 -20.98
CA LEU A 289 -5.55 -10.01 -19.69
C LEU A 289 -5.76 -8.58 -19.16
N SER A 290 -5.92 -7.60 -20.04
CA SER A 290 -6.20 -6.20 -19.71
C SER A 290 -7.42 -6.07 -18.80
N HIS A 291 -8.49 -6.82 -19.07
CA HIS A 291 -9.71 -6.81 -18.26
C HIS A 291 -9.49 -7.43 -16.86
N PHE A 292 -8.75 -8.53 -16.80
CA PHE A 292 -8.40 -9.16 -15.52
C PHE A 292 -7.48 -8.26 -14.68
N ILE A 293 -6.59 -7.52 -15.34
CA ILE A 293 -5.73 -6.52 -14.65
C ILE A 293 -6.59 -5.37 -14.11
N ALA A 294 -7.50 -4.81 -14.93
CA ALA A 294 -8.35 -3.70 -14.50
C ALA A 294 -9.21 -4.07 -13.29
N ILE A 295 -9.86 -5.24 -13.31
CA ILE A 295 -10.66 -5.70 -12.16
C ILE A 295 -9.78 -6.04 -10.96
N GLY A 296 -8.59 -6.63 -11.16
CA GLY A 296 -7.64 -6.92 -10.11
C GLY A 296 -7.17 -5.65 -9.38
N ILE A 297 -6.84 -4.60 -10.13
CA ILE A 297 -6.48 -3.29 -9.57
C ILE A 297 -7.68 -2.67 -8.84
N THR A 298 -8.88 -2.78 -9.38
CA THR A 298 -10.10 -2.30 -8.71
C THR A 298 -10.29 -2.95 -7.35
N PHE A 299 -10.10 -4.27 -7.24
CA PHE A 299 -10.12 -4.99 -5.96
C PHE A 299 -8.95 -4.59 -5.03
N SER A 300 -7.77 -4.36 -5.58
CA SER A 300 -6.63 -3.87 -4.81
C SER A 300 -6.92 -2.48 -4.20
N MET A 301 -7.53 -1.57 -4.97
CA MET A 301 -7.98 -0.26 -4.47
C MET A 301 -9.01 -0.40 -3.34
N PHE A 302 -9.98 -1.31 -3.50
CA PHE A 302 -10.95 -1.64 -2.46
C PHE A 302 -10.25 -2.17 -1.20
N ALA A 303 -9.34 -3.12 -1.34
CA ALA A 303 -8.60 -3.73 -0.23
C ALA A 303 -7.76 -2.69 0.53
N CYS A 304 -7.10 -1.78 -0.19
CA CYS A 304 -6.32 -0.70 0.39
C CYS A 304 -7.20 0.30 1.14
N ALA A 305 -8.33 0.73 0.57
CA ALA A 305 -9.28 1.60 1.25
C ALA A 305 -9.78 0.99 2.56
N LEU A 306 -10.12 -0.31 2.54
CA LEU A 306 -10.52 -1.07 3.72
C LEU A 306 -9.39 -1.15 4.77
N ALA A 307 -8.15 -1.42 4.34
CA ALA A 307 -6.99 -1.48 5.23
C ALA A 307 -6.68 -0.11 5.86
N CYS A 308 -6.81 0.97 5.10
CA CYS A 308 -6.66 2.35 5.60
C CYS A 308 -7.72 2.69 6.65
N LEU A 309 -8.98 2.31 6.43
CA LEU A 309 -10.06 2.49 7.42
C LEU A 309 -9.76 1.72 8.71
N ASN A 310 -9.36 0.45 8.59
CA ASN A 310 -9.02 -0.38 9.74
C ASN A 310 -7.82 0.16 10.53
N ALA A 311 -6.76 0.61 9.85
CA ALA A 311 -5.58 1.18 10.51
C ALA A 311 -5.86 2.55 11.13
N GLY A 312 -6.57 3.41 10.41
CA GLY A 312 -6.98 4.74 10.88
C GLY A 312 -7.88 4.70 12.09
N SER A 313 -8.89 3.81 12.11
CA SER A 313 -9.79 3.65 13.26
C SER A 313 -9.05 3.17 14.52
N ARG A 314 -8.08 2.24 14.39
CA ARG A 314 -7.22 1.80 15.51
C ARG A 314 -6.35 2.91 16.05
N MET A 315 -5.85 3.78 15.18
CA MET A 315 -5.07 4.95 15.60
C MET A 315 -5.95 5.93 16.37
N LEU A 316 -7.17 6.22 15.90
CA LEU A 316 -8.14 7.07 16.59
C LEU A 316 -8.58 6.47 17.93
N LEU A 317 -8.75 5.16 18.00
CA LEU A 317 -9.00 4.43 19.24
C LEU A 317 -7.86 4.65 20.25
N SER A 318 -6.60 4.50 19.82
CA SER A 318 -5.44 4.75 20.66
C SER A 318 -5.39 6.20 21.18
N PHE A 319 -5.73 7.18 20.33
CA PHE A 319 -5.84 8.58 20.74
C PHE A 319 -6.95 8.81 21.77
N ALA A 320 -8.10 8.16 21.60
CA ALA A 320 -9.21 8.29 22.55
C ALA A 320 -8.84 7.70 23.93
N HIS A 321 -8.12 6.57 23.97
CA HIS A 321 -7.60 6.00 25.22
C HIS A 321 -6.58 6.90 25.90
N ASP A 322 -5.73 7.58 25.14
CA ASP A 322 -4.74 8.53 25.68
C ASP A 322 -5.34 9.92 26.02
N GLY A 323 -6.65 10.10 25.82
CA GLY A 323 -7.35 11.36 26.09
C GLY A 323 -7.09 12.47 25.06
N LEU A 324 -6.53 12.12 23.90
CA LEU A 324 -6.20 13.04 22.79
C LEU A 324 -7.33 13.16 21.76
N ALA A 325 -8.36 12.32 21.88
CA ALA A 325 -9.55 12.35 21.05
C ALA A 325 -10.81 12.16 21.92
N PRO A 326 -12.01 12.51 21.40
CA PRO A 326 -13.26 12.33 22.14
C PRO A 326 -13.46 10.88 22.61
N LYS A 327 -13.87 10.70 23.87
CA LYS A 327 -14.12 9.37 24.45
C LYS A 327 -15.13 8.51 23.68
N ALA A 328 -16.01 9.13 22.89
CA ALA A 328 -16.93 8.42 22.01
C ALA A 328 -16.22 7.53 20.96
N LEU A 329 -14.95 7.79 20.65
CA LEU A 329 -14.12 6.98 19.74
C LEU A 329 -13.39 5.82 20.46
N ALA A 330 -13.56 5.67 21.77
CA ALA A 330 -12.95 4.60 22.56
C ALA A 330 -13.83 3.33 22.67
N HIS A 331 -14.98 3.30 21.99
CA HIS A 331 -15.96 2.19 22.03
C HIS A 331 -16.09 1.51 20.68
#